data_bc36d90459b46da14df196c2774da895
#
_entry.id   bc36d90459b46da14df196c2774da895
#
_cell.length_a   1.000
_cell.length_b   1.000
_cell.length_c   1.000
_cell.angle_alpha   90.00
_cell.angle_beta   90.00
_cell.angle_gamma   90.00
#
_symmetry.space_group_name_H-M   'P 1'
#
loop_
_entity.id
_entity.type
_entity.pdbx_description
1 polymer ?
#
loop_
_entity_poly.entity_id
_entity_poly.type
_entity_poly.pdbx_seq_one_letter_code
_entity_poly.pdbx_strand_id
1 'polypeptide(L)'
;MTEDNPSFFSFDGEMGRIDFWGSYIFRTLIAGLIFFVIFALIFRGYFNSSYEELSAAITQWADQHAIRVWILGEILNITLFLPITWRRWRDLGPRLKKSWLYIAVLSGLLPGFEVFPSTGMQSLIITLGILSIYPNFKLFFWPGKKYASVRQNTQQ
;
A
#
# COMPACT_ATOMS: atom_id res chain seq x y z
N MET A 1 -18.67 -0.43 27.84
CA MET A 1 -18.30 0.32 26.63
C MET A 1 -17.87 -0.73 25.62
N THR A 2 -18.75 -1.07 24.69
CA THR A 2 -18.43 -1.92 23.54
C THR A 2 -17.47 -1.09 22.69
N GLU A 3 -16.19 -1.45 22.64
CA GLU A 3 -15.29 -0.92 21.64
C GLU A 3 -15.88 -1.33 20.29
N ASP A 4 -16.54 -0.39 19.62
CA ASP A 4 -16.98 -0.58 18.24
C ASP A 4 -15.74 -0.85 17.39
N ASN A 5 -15.55 -2.12 17.09
CA ASN A 5 -14.43 -2.56 16.28
C ASN A 5 -14.67 -2.00 14.86
N PRO A 6 -13.92 -0.99 14.42
CA PRO A 6 -14.22 -0.31 13.18
C PRO A 6 -14.14 -1.30 12.01
N SER A 7 -15.11 -1.21 11.09
CA SER A 7 -15.18 -2.12 9.94
C SER A 7 -13.87 -2.13 9.14
N PHE A 8 -13.63 -3.20 8.40
CA PHE A 8 -12.40 -3.40 7.61
C PHE A 8 -12.08 -2.21 6.67
N PHE A 9 -13.10 -1.60 6.08
CA PHE A 9 -12.95 -0.46 5.16
C PHE A 9 -13.21 0.90 5.83
N SER A 10 -13.43 0.95 7.15
CA SER A 10 -13.71 2.21 7.83
C SER A 10 -12.48 3.12 7.89
N PHE A 11 -12.73 4.40 7.67
CA PHE A 11 -11.78 5.49 7.92
C PHE A 11 -11.86 6.01 9.37
N ASP A 12 -12.79 5.51 10.17
CA ASP A 12 -13.02 5.97 11.53
C ASP A 12 -12.05 5.36 12.54
N GLY A 13 -11.85 6.07 13.65
CA GLY A 13 -10.96 5.65 14.72
C GLY A 13 -9.48 5.96 14.46
N GLU A 14 -8.66 5.55 15.39
CA GLU A 14 -7.19 5.62 15.36
C GLU A 14 -6.66 4.18 15.37
N MET A 15 -5.48 3.97 14.79
CA MET A 15 -4.88 2.64 14.67
C MET A 15 -3.47 2.64 15.25
N GLY A 16 -3.26 1.83 16.29
CA GLY A 16 -1.96 1.61 16.89
C GLY A 16 -0.95 0.99 15.93
N ARG A 17 0.34 1.05 16.28
CA ARG A 17 1.41 0.52 15.42
C ARG A 17 1.27 -0.98 15.16
N ILE A 18 0.97 -1.77 16.18
CA ILE A 18 0.85 -3.23 16.07
C ILE A 18 -0.35 -3.59 15.19
N ASP A 19 -1.50 -2.94 15.43
CA ASP A 19 -2.73 -3.16 14.65
C ASP A 19 -2.55 -2.74 13.18
N PHE A 20 -1.78 -1.65 12.96
CA PHE A 20 -1.43 -1.22 11.61
C PHE A 20 -0.59 -2.27 10.88
N TRP A 21 0.46 -2.82 11.53
CA TRP A 21 1.28 -3.87 10.96
C TRP A 21 0.48 -5.14 10.66
N GLY A 22 -0.32 -5.60 11.62
CA GLY A 22 -1.18 -6.76 11.43
C GLY A 22 -2.16 -6.58 10.28
N SER A 23 -2.84 -5.43 10.24
CA SER A 23 -3.77 -5.08 9.16
C SER A 23 -3.06 -4.94 7.81
N TYR A 24 -1.85 -4.36 7.78
CA TYR A 24 -1.08 -4.18 6.55
C TYR A 24 -0.69 -5.53 5.96
N ILE A 25 -0.11 -6.42 6.77
CA ILE A 25 0.28 -7.77 6.33
C ILE A 25 -0.94 -8.55 5.82
N PHE A 26 -2.04 -8.54 6.59
CA PHE A 26 -3.26 -9.25 6.21
C PHE A 26 -3.82 -8.75 4.87
N ARG A 27 -3.85 -7.44 4.65
CA ARG A 27 -4.33 -6.84 3.38
C ARG A 27 -3.37 -7.12 2.22
N THR A 28 -2.08 -7.18 2.46
CA THR A 28 -1.09 -7.59 1.46
C THR A 28 -1.32 -9.04 1.02
N LEU A 29 -1.63 -9.94 1.96
CA LEU A 29 -1.98 -11.32 1.62
C LEU A 29 -3.26 -11.40 0.80
N ILE A 30 -4.30 -10.62 1.15
CA ILE A 30 -5.53 -10.54 0.35
C ILE A 30 -5.24 -10.03 -1.06
N ALA A 31 -4.49 -8.94 -1.19
CA ALA A 31 -4.12 -8.39 -2.50
C ALA A 31 -3.34 -9.42 -3.33
N GLY A 32 -2.35 -10.07 -2.72
CA GLY A 32 -1.57 -11.13 -3.36
C GLY A 32 -2.44 -12.31 -3.82
N LEU A 33 -3.41 -12.74 -2.99
CA LEU A 33 -4.34 -13.79 -3.36
C LEU A 33 -5.23 -13.39 -4.55
N ILE A 34 -5.75 -12.16 -4.56
CA ILE A 34 -6.55 -11.64 -5.67
C ILE A 34 -5.72 -11.65 -6.96
N PHE A 35 -4.49 -11.10 -6.93
CA PHE A 35 -3.61 -11.11 -8.09
C PHE A 35 -3.27 -12.53 -8.54
N PHE A 36 -2.99 -13.44 -7.60
CA PHE A 36 -2.71 -14.84 -7.90
C PHE A 36 -3.88 -15.52 -8.61
N VAL A 37 -5.11 -15.33 -8.13
CA VAL A 37 -6.31 -15.89 -8.76
C VAL A 37 -6.50 -15.33 -10.17
N ILE A 38 -6.37 -14.00 -10.34
CA ILE A 38 -6.48 -13.35 -11.66
C ILE A 38 -5.42 -13.93 -12.61
N PHE A 39 -4.17 -14.00 -12.16
CA PHE A 39 -3.05 -14.56 -12.92
C PHE A 39 -3.33 -16.01 -13.32
N ALA A 40 -3.75 -16.85 -12.37
CA ALA A 40 -4.07 -18.25 -12.63
C ALA A 40 -5.20 -18.41 -13.66
N LEU A 41 -6.21 -17.56 -13.63
CA LEU A 41 -7.32 -17.59 -14.61
C LEU A 41 -6.85 -17.16 -16.00
N ILE A 42 -6.01 -16.14 -16.10
CA ILE A 42 -5.51 -15.64 -17.39
C ILE A 42 -4.60 -16.68 -18.04
N PHE A 43 -3.67 -17.26 -17.27
CA PHE A 43 -2.64 -18.15 -17.79
C PHE A 43 -2.96 -19.64 -17.62
N ARG A 44 -4.22 -19.99 -17.28
CA ARG A 44 -4.63 -21.39 -17.06
C ARG A 44 -4.26 -22.35 -18.20
N GLY A 45 -4.26 -21.85 -19.45
CA GLY A 45 -3.91 -22.66 -20.64
C GLY A 45 -2.42 -23.00 -20.74
N TYR A 46 -1.58 -22.31 -20.01
CA TYR A 46 -0.10 -22.47 -20.03
C TYR A 46 0.46 -23.28 -18.87
N PHE A 47 -0.38 -23.79 -17.95
CA PHE A 47 0.13 -24.56 -16.79
C PHE A 47 0.84 -25.86 -17.17
N ASN A 48 0.57 -26.40 -18.33
CA ASN A 48 1.23 -27.59 -18.85
C ASN A 48 2.31 -27.29 -19.92
N SER A 49 2.56 -26.00 -20.17
CA SER A 49 3.57 -25.53 -21.13
C SER A 49 4.95 -25.47 -20.51
N SER A 50 5.98 -25.33 -21.33
CA SER A 50 7.34 -25.09 -20.85
C SER A 50 7.43 -23.74 -20.12
N TYR A 51 8.45 -23.60 -19.26
CA TYR A 51 8.72 -22.32 -18.58
C TYR A 51 8.93 -21.17 -19.58
N GLU A 52 9.59 -21.44 -20.71
CA GLU A 52 9.87 -20.46 -21.75
C GLU A 52 8.58 -19.94 -22.41
N GLU A 53 7.67 -20.85 -22.74
CA GLU A 53 6.37 -20.50 -23.33
C GLU A 53 5.50 -19.68 -22.36
N LEU A 54 5.45 -20.08 -21.09
CA LEU A 54 4.72 -19.33 -20.06
C LEU A 54 5.34 -17.94 -19.87
N SER A 55 6.67 -17.85 -19.78
CA SER A 55 7.38 -16.57 -19.61
C SER A 55 7.13 -15.62 -20.78
N ALA A 56 7.19 -16.12 -22.01
CA ALA A 56 6.89 -15.34 -23.21
C ALA A 56 5.44 -14.84 -23.23
N ALA A 57 4.48 -15.70 -22.88
CA ALA A 57 3.08 -15.35 -22.79
C ALA A 57 2.83 -14.26 -21.72
N ILE A 58 3.46 -14.36 -20.55
CA ILE A 58 3.36 -13.36 -19.48
C ILE A 58 3.91 -12.02 -19.97
N THR A 59 5.09 -12.00 -20.57
CA THR A 59 5.73 -10.77 -21.06
C THR A 59 4.86 -10.09 -22.12
N GLN A 60 4.42 -10.83 -23.11
CA GLN A 60 3.55 -10.32 -24.17
C GLN A 60 2.23 -9.76 -23.60
N TRP A 61 1.63 -10.48 -22.67
CA TRP A 61 0.37 -10.04 -22.04
C TRP A 61 0.58 -8.77 -21.19
N ALA A 62 1.69 -8.70 -20.43
CA ALA A 62 2.02 -7.54 -19.61
C ALA A 62 2.23 -6.29 -20.48
N ASP A 63 2.95 -6.39 -21.60
CA ASP A 63 3.16 -5.27 -22.53
C ASP A 63 1.84 -4.74 -23.10
N GLN A 64 0.92 -5.65 -23.46
CA GLN A 64 -0.38 -5.28 -24.02
C GLN A 64 -1.35 -4.69 -22.99
N HIS A 65 -1.19 -5.02 -21.71
CA HIS A 65 -2.17 -4.70 -20.65
C HIS A 65 -1.58 -3.87 -19.51
N ALA A 66 -0.37 -3.35 -19.64
CA ALA A 66 0.36 -2.63 -18.58
C ALA A 66 -0.50 -1.58 -17.86
N ILE A 67 -1.18 -0.72 -18.62
CA ILE A 67 -2.05 0.33 -18.07
C ILE A 67 -3.24 -0.26 -17.30
N ARG A 68 -3.86 -1.33 -17.82
CA ARG A 68 -5.02 -1.97 -17.17
C ARG A 68 -4.63 -2.65 -15.85
N VAL A 69 -3.47 -3.33 -15.85
CA VAL A 69 -2.92 -3.97 -14.65
C VAL A 69 -2.58 -2.93 -13.60
N TRP A 70 -1.95 -1.84 -14.01
CA TRP A 70 -1.66 -0.72 -13.12
C TRP A 70 -2.94 -0.13 -12.52
N ILE A 71 -3.95 0.21 -13.32
CA ILE A 71 -5.24 0.75 -12.83
C ILE A 71 -5.88 -0.22 -11.83
N LEU A 72 -5.91 -1.52 -12.12
CA LEU A 72 -6.44 -2.53 -11.20
C LEU A 72 -5.65 -2.55 -9.90
N GLY A 73 -4.32 -2.52 -9.98
CA GLY A 73 -3.43 -2.45 -8.83
C GLY A 73 -3.72 -1.24 -7.95
N GLU A 74 -3.92 -0.06 -8.56
CA GLU A 74 -4.23 1.17 -7.83
C GLU A 74 -5.60 1.15 -7.16
N ILE A 75 -6.62 0.62 -7.83
CA ILE A 75 -7.94 0.44 -7.21
C ILE A 75 -7.84 -0.45 -5.97
N LEU A 76 -7.11 -1.56 -6.06
CA LEU A 76 -6.88 -2.45 -4.92
C LEU A 76 -6.06 -1.77 -3.83
N ASN A 77 -5.01 -1.05 -4.19
CA ASN A 77 -4.16 -0.30 -3.26
C ASN A 77 -4.98 0.75 -2.49
N ILE A 78 -5.71 1.60 -3.18
CA ILE A 78 -6.57 2.61 -2.55
C ILE A 78 -7.60 1.93 -1.64
N THR A 79 -8.31 0.92 -2.13
CA THR A 79 -9.38 0.27 -1.38
C THR A 79 -8.86 -0.44 -0.12
N LEU A 80 -7.74 -1.13 -0.23
CA LEU A 80 -7.20 -1.93 0.88
C LEU A 80 -6.34 -1.10 1.84
N PHE A 81 -5.49 -0.22 1.35
CA PHE A 81 -4.46 0.41 2.20
C PHE A 81 -4.77 1.84 2.63
N LEU A 82 -5.53 2.62 1.86
CA LEU A 82 -5.85 3.99 2.23
C LEU A 82 -6.58 4.09 3.59
N PRO A 83 -7.58 3.26 3.91
CA PRO A 83 -8.27 3.33 5.21
C PRO A 83 -7.34 3.12 6.40
N ILE A 84 -6.45 2.11 6.35
CA ILE A 84 -5.52 1.85 7.46
C ILE A 84 -4.44 2.93 7.57
N THR A 85 -3.94 3.44 6.45
CA THR A 85 -2.96 4.52 6.41
C THR A 85 -3.54 5.80 7.01
N TRP A 86 -4.78 6.11 6.68
CA TRP A 86 -5.52 7.24 7.24
C TRP A 86 -5.73 7.13 8.75
N ARG A 87 -6.17 5.97 9.23
CA ARG A 87 -6.36 5.71 10.67
C ARG A 87 -5.03 5.76 11.42
N ARG A 88 -3.97 5.22 10.83
CA ARG A 88 -2.63 5.28 11.40
C ARG A 88 -2.09 6.70 11.45
N TRP A 89 -2.33 7.49 10.41
CA TRP A 89 -1.96 8.90 10.39
C TRP A 89 -2.66 9.67 11.52
N ARG A 90 -3.93 9.41 11.78
CA ARG A 90 -4.65 10.04 12.90
C ARG A 90 -4.06 9.69 14.28
N ASP A 91 -3.62 8.46 14.46
CA ASP A 91 -2.92 8.03 15.69
C ASP A 91 -1.58 8.76 15.88
N LEU A 92 -0.87 9.08 14.80
CA LEU A 92 0.36 9.87 14.85
C LEU A 92 0.08 11.36 15.19
N GLY A 93 -1.07 11.88 14.78
CA GLY A 93 -1.50 13.26 15.05
C GLY A 93 -0.50 14.30 14.51
N PRO A 94 -0.12 15.32 15.33
CA PRO A 94 0.74 16.41 14.87
C PRO A 94 2.17 15.98 14.51
N ARG A 95 2.56 14.74 14.82
CA ARG A 95 3.89 14.20 14.52
C ARG A 95 4.11 13.94 13.04
N LEU A 96 3.03 13.83 12.26
CA LEU A 96 3.08 13.72 10.81
C LEU A 96 2.08 14.70 10.19
N LYS A 97 2.62 15.78 9.59
CA LYS A 97 1.80 16.78 8.89
C LYS A 97 0.99 16.13 7.77
N LYS A 98 -0.21 16.67 7.50
CA LYS A 98 -1.12 16.15 6.47
C LYS A 98 -0.49 16.15 5.06
N SER A 99 0.38 17.12 4.75
CA SER A 99 1.13 17.16 3.50
C SER A 99 2.00 15.92 3.27
N TRP A 100 2.61 15.37 4.33
CA TRP A 100 3.41 14.15 4.24
C TRP A 100 2.56 12.91 4.00
N LEU A 101 1.33 12.88 4.52
CA LEU A 101 0.39 11.81 4.20
C LEU A 101 0.07 11.79 2.70
N TYR A 102 -0.19 12.95 2.10
CA TYR A 102 -0.43 13.04 0.66
C TYR A 102 0.77 12.53 -0.14
N ILE A 103 2.00 12.87 0.27
CA ILE A 103 3.21 12.35 -0.39
C ILE A 103 3.28 10.82 -0.29
N ALA A 104 2.99 10.24 0.89
CA ALA A 104 2.99 8.80 1.07
C ALA A 104 1.95 8.11 0.17
N VAL A 105 0.73 8.67 0.08
CA VAL A 105 -0.34 8.13 -0.76
C VAL A 105 0.01 8.29 -2.25
N LEU A 106 0.42 9.50 -2.66
CA LEU A 106 0.77 9.76 -4.07
C LEU A 106 1.93 8.90 -4.56
N SER A 107 2.94 8.65 -3.71
CA SER A 107 4.05 7.77 -4.09
C SER A 107 3.62 6.32 -4.33
N GLY A 108 2.58 5.87 -3.61
CA GLY A 108 2.00 4.54 -3.82
C GLY A 108 1.15 4.43 -5.08
N LEU A 109 0.66 5.57 -5.61
CA LEU A 109 -0.16 5.63 -6.82
C LEU A 109 0.67 5.85 -8.11
N LEU A 110 1.99 5.96 -7.99
CA LEU A 110 2.83 6.17 -9.16
C LEU A 110 3.01 4.87 -9.94
N PRO A 111 2.80 4.91 -11.25
CA PRO A 111 3.06 3.75 -12.09
C PRO A 111 4.54 3.38 -12.11
N GLY A 112 4.84 2.10 -12.40
CA GLY A 112 6.21 1.68 -12.68
C GLY A 112 6.80 2.39 -13.90
N PHE A 113 8.11 2.40 -14.00
CA PHE A 113 8.85 3.03 -15.11
C PHE A 113 8.42 2.53 -16.49
N GLU A 114 7.93 1.30 -16.55
CA GLU A 114 7.49 0.65 -17.78
C GLU A 114 6.23 1.30 -18.38
N VAL A 115 5.38 1.88 -17.54
CA VAL A 115 4.12 2.52 -18.00
C VAL A 115 4.38 3.92 -18.59
N PHE A 116 5.39 4.62 -18.06
CA PHE A 116 5.76 5.97 -18.52
C PHE A 116 7.26 6.07 -18.77
N PRO A 117 7.73 5.77 -19.97
CA PRO A 117 9.16 5.73 -20.30
C PRO A 117 9.82 7.11 -20.42
N SER A 118 9.06 8.22 -20.33
CA SER A 118 9.64 9.55 -20.45
C SER A 118 10.58 9.90 -19.28
N THR A 119 11.74 10.48 -19.57
CA THR A 119 12.76 10.83 -18.56
C THR A 119 12.21 11.78 -17.48
N GLY A 120 11.32 12.70 -17.85
CA GLY A 120 10.70 13.61 -16.88
C GLY A 120 9.80 12.88 -15.87
N MET A 121 9.00 11.93 -16.32
CA MET A 121 8.15 11.13 -15.44
C MET A 121 8.98 10.21 -14.54
N GLN A 122 10.04 9.60 -15.06
CA GLN A 122 10.96 8.79 -14.25
C GLN A 122 11.60 9.61 -13.13
N SER A 123 12.06 10.82 -13.42
CA SER A 123 12.61 11.73 -12.40
C SER A 123 11.59 12.09 -11.33
N LEU A 124 10.33 12.34 -11.72
CA LEU A 124 9.23 12.61 -10.78
C LEU A 124 8.97 11.39 -9.88
N ILE A 125 8.89 10.19 -10.44
CA ILE A 125 8.67 8.93 -9.72
C ILE A 125 9.79 8.70 -8.69
N ILE A 126 11.05 8.86 -9.10
CA ILE A 126 12.20 8.72 -8.20
C ILE A 126 12.13 9.75 -7.07
N THR A 127 11.87 11.02 -7.40
CA THR A 127 11.80 12.09 -6.41
C THR A 127 10.70 11.85 -5.38
N LEU A 128 9.49 11.51 -5.82
CA LEU A 128 8.39 11.20 -4.91
C LEU A 128 8.65 9.92 -4.12
N GLY A 129 9.28 8.90 -4.72
CA GLY A 129 9.73 7.70 -4.04
C GLY A 129 10.67 8.02 -2.88
N ILE A 130 11.70 8.82 -3.11
CA ILE A 130 12.65 9.25 -2.07
C ILE A 130 11.94 10.06 -0.98
N LEU A 131 11.10 11.03 -1.36
CA LEU A 131 10.36 11.86 -0.40
C LEU A 131 9.38 11.02 0.45
N SER A 132 8.87 9.93 -0.08
CA SER A 132 7.93 9.07 0.61
C SER A 132 8.58 8.21 1.71
N ILE A 133 9.89 8.04 1.70
CA ILE A 133 10.62 7.26 2.72
C ILE A 133 10.32 7.79 4.12
N TYR A 134 10.37 9.11 4.31
CA TYR A 134 10.13 9.73 5.61
C TYR A 134 8.71 9.50 6.16
N PRO A 135 7.62 9.80 5.44
CA PRO A 135 6.28 9.55 5.96
C PRO A 135 5.99 8.05 6.12
N ASN A 136 6.45 7.19 5.22
CA ASN A 136 6.29 5.75 5.37
C ASN A 136 7.03 5.23 6.60
N PHE A 137 8.28 5.64 6.82
CA PHE A 137 9.00 5.29 8.03
C PHE A 137 8.21 5.67 9.29
N LYS A 138 7.63 6.88 9.35
CA LYS A 138 6.81 7.31 10.48
C LYS A 138 5.52 6.49 10.63
N LEU A 139 4.83 6.19 9.55
CA LEU A 139 3.63 5.36 9.58
C LEU A 139 3.91 3.97 10.17
N PHE A 140 5.01 3.36 9.77
CA PHE A 140 5.34 1.99 10.17
C PHE A 140 5.99 1.90 11.56
N PHE A 141 6.88 2.80 11.91
CA PHE A 141 7.77 2.62 13.07
C PHE A 141 7.51 3.58 14.22
N TRP A 142 6.94 4.76 13.97
CA TRP A 142 6.80 5.76 15.04
C TRP A 142 5.69 5.39 16.04
N PRO A 143 5.91 5.58 17.36
CA PRO A 143 4.88 5.32 18.36
C PRO A 143 3.71 6.30 18.23
N GLY A 144 2.47 5.79 18.36
CA GLY A 144 1.26 6.61 18.37
C GLY A 144 1.07 7.41 19.67
N LYS A 145 0.02 8.22 19.71
CA LYS A 145 -0.32 9.08 20.86
C LYS A 145 -0.55 8.29 22.16
N LYS A 146 -1.24 7.15 22.08
CA LYS A 146 -1.56 6.30 23.23
C LYS A 146 -0.33 5.87 24.03
N TYR A 147 0.80 5.60 23.36
CA TYR A 147 2.04 5.21 24.04
C TYR A 147 2.78 6.39 24.69
N ALA A 148 2.55 7.62 24.25
CA ALA A 148 3.17 8.79 24.86
C ALA A 148 2.54 9.14 26.21
N SER A 149 1.22 8.96 26.38
CA SER A 149 0.51 9.21 27.62
C SER A 149 0.84 8.19 28.72
N VAL A 150 1.01 6.91 28.35
CA VAL A 150 1.41 5.86 29.30
C VAL A 150 2.79 6.11 29.88
N ARG A 151 3.75 6.58 29.08
CA ARG A 151 5.10 6.91 29.55
C ARG A 151 5.15 8.11 30.52
N GLN A 152 4.26 9.09 30.32
CA GLN A 152 4.18 10.23 31.25
C GLN A 152 3.60 9.85 32.62
N ASN A 153 2.63 8.94 32.64
CA ASN A 153 2.02 8.47 33.90
C ASN A 153 2.92 7.49 34.68
N THR A 154 3.94 6.89 34.06
CA THR A 154 4.85 5.96 34.74
C THR A 154 6.08 6.70 35.32
N GLN A 155 6.23 8.00 35.02
CA GLN A 155 7.33 8.85 35.52
C GLN A 155 6.89 9.83 36.62
N GLN A 156 5.63 9.77 37.03
CA GLN A 156 5.07 10.43 38.23
C GLN A 156 4.90 9.42 39.37
#